data_cf09806d3eed0a9068945c9c0d406d26
#
_entry.id   cf09806d3eed0a9068945c9c0d406d26
#
_cell.length_a   1.000
_cell.length_b   1.000
_cell.length_c   1.000
_cell.angle_alpha   90.00
_cell.angle_beta   90.00
_cell.angle_gamma   90.00
#
_symmetry.space_group_name_H-M   'P 1'
#
loop_
_entity.id
_entity.type
_entity.pdbx_description
1 polymer ?
#
loop_
_entity_poly.entity_id
_entity_poly.type
_entity_poly.pdbx_seq_one_letter_code
_entity_poly.pdbx_strand_id
1 'polypeptide(L)'
;MLKNSQIDNDEINLIELIYTVWKGKWKIIAVAVVITLLAFIAQTTYQLTKTNSFTAITEIKPINSLAINKYFALNNTIELSDGNFNSQKITKSNLLNLYIETLNDNSIFEDAMRKLNFLDASQYSDEQEYNEAISKLASSVKILPSLNDKKKDNIEISYQTINFVHDDAKKWKNVLVYVDELTNQLVEKKIVENYNNTLSSLKQVKEYQLEDILIQINNLLIDYEREVFDHMSYLTEQSKIAKKLGIAKSTVEVQTLGNQNALLSNIQTDSPFYLRGYEAIDKEIELIESRNNKKAFIQGLFDLEKKKRAIEQDQIIERTKLAISSVLLLDNDKFSAATIDAITTKFEYKNNKNNKKSRLLAIAIGLIVGVFYVIITNAFQLNRVISKKD
;
A
#
# COMPACT_ATOMS: atom_id res chain seq x y z
N MET A 1 -95.43 -35.31 -1.06
CA MET A 1 -94.34 -36.23 -0.63
C MET A 1 -93.00 -35.55 -0.80
N LEU A 2 -92.54 -34.99 0.32
CA LEU A 2 -91.23 -34.30 0.36
C LEU A 2 -90.15 -35.30 0.72
N LYS A 3 -89.14 -35.49 -0.17
CA LYS A 3 -88.03 -36.34 0.00
C LYS A 3 -86.92 -35.52 0.69
N ASN A 4 -86.71 -35.77 1.97
CA ASN A 4 -85.65 -35.22 2.77
C ASN A 4 -84.30 -35.72 2.20
N SER A 5 -83.51 -34.81 1.62
CA SER A 5 -82.12 -35.06 1.32
C SER A 5 -81.32 -34.81 2.62
N GLN A 6 -80.86 -35.90 3.23
CA GLN A 6 -79.86 -35.83 4.28
C GLN A 6 -78.57 -35.28 3.61
N ILE A 7 -78.16 -34.11 4.10
CA ILE A 7 -76.83 -33.57 3.89
C ILE A 7 -75.90 -34.37 4.82
N ASP A 8 -75.08 -35.27 4.31
CA ASP A 8 -73.98 -35.87 5.04
C ASP A 8 -73.01 -34.72 5.40
N ASN A 9 -73.06 -34.32 6.67
CA ASN A 9 -72.04 -33.46 7.24
C ASN A 9 -70.77 -34.29 7.39
N ASP A 10 -69.84 -34.15 6.45
CA ASP A 10 -68.48 -34.65 6.55
C ASP A 10 -67.66 -33.81 7.55
N GLU A 11 -68.14 -33.70 8.81
CA GLU A 11 -67.39 -33.09 9.90
C GLU A 11 -66.39 -34.13 10.40
N ILE A 12 -65.13 -33.86 10.14
CA ILE A 12 -63.99 -34.66 10.66
C ILE A 12 -64.13 -34.61 12.20
N ASN A 13 -64.56 -35.69 12.82
CA ASN A 13 -64.73 -35.77 14.25
C ASN A 13 -63.35 -35.83 14.92
N LEU A 14 -62.94 -34.69 15.44
CA LEU A 14 -61.58 -34.50 16.05
C LEU A 14 -61.30 -35.48 17.19
N ILE A 15 -62.34 -35.91 17.89
CA ILE A 15 -62.28 -36.92 18.95
C ILE A 15 -61.92 -38.31 18.40
N GLU A 16 -62.50 -38.66 17.24
CA GLU A 16 -62.25 -39.93 16.62
C GLU A 16 -60.84 -39.98 16.02
N LEU A 17 -60.33 -38.87 15.53
CA LEU A 17 -58.95 -38.76 15.03
C LEU A 17 -57.96 -38.90 16.18
N ILE A 18 -58.19 -38.27 17.34
CA ILE A 18 -57.37 -38.41 18.56
C ILE A 18 -57.40 -39.86 19.04
N TYR A 19 -58.54 -40.53 19.05
CA TYR A 19 -58.66 -41.94 19.43
C TYR A 19 -57.90 -42.86 18.49
N THR A 20 -57.95 -42.60 17.21
CA THR A 20 -57.22 -43.35 16.17
C THR A 20 -55.69 -43.21 16.35
N VAL A 21 -55.21 -42.02 16.62
CA VAL A 21 -53.77 -41.76 16.93
C VAL A 21 -53.38 -42.49 18.23
N TRP A 22 -54.24 -42.44 19.27
CA TRP A 22 -53.95 -43.11 20.55
C TRP A 22 -53.92 -44.64 20.41
N LYS A 23 -54.81 -45.21 19.64
CA LYS A 23 -54.83 -46.65 19.32
C LYS A 23 -53.64 -47.10 18.52
N GLY A 24 -53.15 -46.19 17.61
CA GLY A 24 -51.98 -46.42 16.76
C GLY A 24 -50.63 -46.06 17.39
N LYS A 25 -50.55 -45.69 18.68
CA LYS A 25 -49.33 -45.18 19.35
C LYS A 25 -48.10 -46.04 19.17
N TRP A 26 -48.22 -47.36 19.19
CA TRP A 26 -47.09 -48.28 18.96
C TRP A 26 -46.60 -48.26 17.54
N LYS A 27 -47.49 -48.05 16.55
CA LYS A 27 -47.09 -47.89 15.12
C LYS A 27 -46.38 -46.54 14.89
N ILE A 28 -46.84 -45.47 15.54
CA ILE A 28 -46.19 -44.17 15.48
C ILE A 28 -44.76 -44.24 16.06
N ILE A 29 -44.61 -44.88 17.22
CA ILE A 29 -43.28 -45.07 17.85
C ILE A 29 -42.37 -45.90 16.95
N ALA A 30 -42.89 -47.03 16.37
CA ALA A 30 -42.10 -47.86 15.46
C ALA A 30 -41.61 -47.08 14.23
N VAL A 31 -42.47 -46.29 13.58
CA VAL A 31 -42.10 -45.44 12.43
C VAL A 31 -41.08 -44.36 12.85
N ALA A 32 -41.29 -43.72 13.99
CA ALA A 32 -40.36 -42.71 14.49
C ALA A 32 -38.98 -43.29 14.81
N VAL A 33 -38.91 -44.52 15.37
CA VAL A 33 -37.65 -45.21 15.62
C VAL A 33 -36.93 -45.58 14.31
N VAL A 34 -37.65 -46.06 13.30
CA VAL A 34 -37.07 -46.41 12.01
C VAL A 34 -36.49 -45.15 11.33
N ILE A 35 -37.27 -44.04 11.30
CA ILE A 35 -36.80 -42.79 10.69
C ILE A 35 -35.59 -42.21 11.44
N THR A 36 -35.62 -42.25 12.80
CA THR A 36 -34.49 -41.81 13.61
C THR A 36 -33.23 -42.65 13.36
N LEU A 37 -33.38 -43.96 13.19
CA LEU A 37 -32.29 -44.90 12.92
C LEU A 37 -31.71 -44.67 11.53
N LEU A 38 -32.54 -44.47 10.51
CA LEU A 38 -32.09 -44.11 9.16
C LEU A 38 -31.36 -42.76 9.14
N ALA A 39 -31.89 -41.74 9.86
CA ALA A 39 -31.22 -40.46 9.99
C ALA A 39 -29.87 -40.57 10.72
N PHE A 40 -29.78 -41.44 11.72
CA PHE A 40 -28.52 -41.72 12.43
C PHE A 40 -27.49 -42.41 11.54
N ILE A 41 -27.90 -43.41 10.74
CA ILE A 41 -27.02 -44.07 9.76
C ILE A 41 -26.54 -43.08 8.70
N ALA A 42 -27.43 -42.28 8.13
CA ALA A 42 -27.09 -41.25 7.15
C ALA A 42 -26.15 -40.20 7.73
N GLN A 43 -26.32 -39.78 8.98
CA GLN A 43 -25.44 -38.85 9.66
C GLN A 43 -24.06 -39.45 9.96
N THR A 44 -23.97 -40.73 10.36
CA THR A 44 -22.69 -41.37 10.63
C THR A 44 -21.91 -41.66 9.33
N THR A 45 -22.57 -42.06 8.26
CA THR A 45 -21.92 -42.20 6.95
C THR A 45 -21.42 -40.88 6.41
N TYR A 46 -22.22 -39.81 6.51
CA TYR A 46 -21.78 -38.46 6.13
C TYR A 46 -20.59 -37.97 6.94
N GLN A 47 -20.50 -38.31 8.25
CA GLN A 47 -19.36 -37.95 9.10
C GLN A 47 -18.10 -38.76 8.77
N LEU A 48 -18.24 -40.04 8.37
CA LEU A 48 -17.12 -40.90 7.97
C LEU A 48 -16.52 -40.50 6.62
N THR A 49 -17.34 -39.93 5.72
CA THR A 49 -16.89 -39.48 4.40
C THR A 49 -16.36 -38.04 4.42
N LYS A 50 -16.65 -37.27 5.47
CA LYS A 50 -16.19 -35.89 5.59
C LYS A 50 -14.77 -35.88 6.12
N THR A 51 -13.82 -35.42 5.32
CA THR A 51 -12.45 -35.09 5.76
C THR A 51 -12.48 -34.07 6.93
N ASN A 52 -11.69 -34.35 7.98
CA ASN A 52 -11.61 -33.47 9.14
C ASN A 52 -10.90 -32.17 8.74
N SER A 53 -11.67 -31.13 8.42
CA SER A 53 -11.11 -29.82 8.17
C SER A 53 -10.73 -29.13 9.48
N PHE A 54 -9.61 -28.43 9.46
CA PHE A 54 -9.14 -27.57 10.55
C PHE A 54 -9.02 -26.13 10.05
N THR A 55 -9.04 -25.18 10.98
CA THR A 55 -8.64 -23.80 10.74
C THR A 55 -7.18 -23.67 11.15
N ALA A 56 -6.31 -23.38 10.20
CA ALA A 56 -4.92 -23.03 10.45
C ALA A 56 -4.85 -21.55 10.80
N ILE A 57 -4.23 -21.20 11.92
CA ILE A 57 -3.97 -19.82 12.37
C ILE A 57 -2.46 -19.66 12.52
N THR A 58 -1.86 -18.83 11.67
CA THR A 58 -0.40 -18.62 11.61
C THR A 58 -0.09 -17.16 11.86
N GLU A 59 0.85 -16.88 12.77
CA GLU A 59 1.27 -15.52 13.11
C GLU A 59 2.29 -15.00 12.09
N ILE A 60 2.17 -13.72 11.70
CA ILE A 60 3.16 -12.97 10.95
C ILE A 60 3.97 -12.15 11.97
N LYS A 61 5.27 -12.40 12.04
CA LYS A 61 6.18 -11.73 12.96
C LYS A 61 7.00 -10.67 12.23
N PRO A 62 7.13 -9.45 12.77
CA PRO A 62 8.02 -8.44 12.19
C PRO A 62 9.48 -8.86 12.32
N ILE A 63 10.34 -8.25 11.50
CA ILE A 63 11.79 -8.43 11.55
C ILE A 63 12.34 -8.25 12.97
N ASN A 64 13.36 -9.05 13.32
CA ASN A 64 14.03 -8.98 14.59
C ASN A 64 14.66 -7.57 14.84
N SER A 65 14.69 -7.14 16.12
CA SER A 65 15.28 -5.87 16.53
C SER A 65 16.77 -5.75 16.19
N LEU A 66 17.52 -6.84 16.18
CA LEU A 66 18.94 -6.83 15.80
C LEU A 66 19.10 -6.70 14.27
N ALA A 67 18.26 -7.38 13.50
CA ALA A 67 18.35 -7.36 12.05
C ALA A 67 17.96 -5.99 11.46
N ILE A 68 17.10 -5.19 12.13
CA ILE A 68 16.75 -3.84 11.67
C ILE A 68 17.93 -2.87 11.76
N ASN A 69 18.90 -3.12 12.63
CA ASN A 69 20.05 -2.23 12.84
C ASN A 69 20.93 -2.08 11.59
N LYS A 70 20.93 -3.06 10.69
CA LYS A 70 21.66 -2.98 9.43
C LYS A 70 21.20 -1.81 8.54
N TYR A 71 19.93 -1.39 8.68
CA TYR A 71 19.37 -0.27 7.92
C TYR A 71 19.65 1.11 8.53
N PHE A 72 20.32 1.17 9.70
CA PHE A 72 20.57 2.43 10.41
C PHE A 72 21.37 3.43 9.59
N ALA A 73 22.45 2.98 8.93
CA ALA A 73 23.29 3.84 8.09
C ALA A 73 22.50 4.42 6.90
N LEU A 74 21.67 3.60 6.27
CA LEU A 74 20.81 4.03 5.16
C LEU A 74 19.77 5.04 5.63
N ASN A 75 19.09 4.77 6.76
CA ASN A 75 18.11 5.69 7.33
C ASN A 75 18.73 7.05 7.70
N ASN A 76 19.95 7.06 8.26
CA ASN A 76 20.68 8.31 8.57
C ASN A 76 21.06 9.07 7.30
N THR A 77 21.49 8.38 6.26
CA THR A 77 21.81 9.03 4.98
C THR A 77 20.57 9.68 4.37
N ILE A 78 19.42 9.01 4.47
CA ILE A 78 18.12 9.54 4.04
C ILE A 78 17.75 10.79 4.85
N GLU A 79 17.94 10.78 6.17
CA GLU A 79 17.62 11.90 7.05
C GLU A 79 18.49 13.13 6.78
N LEU A 80 19.76 12.95 6.47
CA LEU A 80 20.71 14.02 6.12
C LEU A 80 20.45 14.67 4.75
N SER A 81 19.55 14.10 3.94
CA SER A 81 19.25 14.63 2.60
C SER A 81 18.23 15.78 2.57
N ASP A 82 18.00 16.46 3.68
CA ASP A 82 17.13 17.64 3.83
C ASP A 82 15.71 17.48 3.24
N GLY A 83 15.11 16.31 3.41
CA GLY A 83 13.74 16.05 2.96
C GLY A 83 13.56 15.89 1.46
N ASN A 84 14.63 16.00 0.65
CA ASN A 84 14.60 15.71 -0.79
C ASN A 84 14.39 14.21 -1.08
N PHE A 85 14.59 13.37 -0.09
CA PHE A 85 14.36 11.94 -0.15
C PHE A 85 12.97 11.61 0.40
N ASN A 86 11.98 11.52 -0.47
CA ASN A 86 10.61 11.08 -0.11
C ASN A 86 10.52 9.56 0.15
N SER A 87 11.64 8.85 0.20
CA SER A 87 11.64 7.43 0.51
C SER A 87 11.40 7.21 2.00
N GLN A 88 10.47 6.33 2.32
CA GLN A 88 10.17 5.97 3.69
C GLN A 88 11.39 5.32 4.35
N LYS A 89 11.73 5.75 5.57
CA LYS A 89 12.75 5.09 6.39
C LYS A 89 12.41 3.61 6.54
N ILE A 90 13.41 2.75 6.48
CA ILE A 90 13.26 1.31 6.71
C ILE A 90 13.13 1.09 8.22
N THR A 91 11.89 0.96 8.69
CA THR A 91 11.54 0.64 10.08
C THR A 91 10.84 -0.71 10.14
N LYS A 92 10.75 -1.29 11.35
CA LYS A 92 9.99 -2.53 11.55
C LYS A 92 8.54 -2.42 11.08
N SER A 93 7.90 -1.29 11.40
CA SER A 93 6.51 -1.05 11.03
C SER A 93 6.35 -0.94 9.52
N ASN A 94 7.23 -0.18 8.85
CA ASN A 94 7.16 0.01 7.40
C ASN A 94 7.43 -1.29 6.65
N LEU A 95 8.42 -2.09 7.09
CA LEU A 95 8.70 -3.40 6.51
C LEU A 95 7.53 -4.36 6.68
N LEU A 96 6.95 -4.43 7.89
CA LEU A 96 5.79 -5.28 8.15
C LEU A 96 4.59 -4.86 7.30
N ASN A 97 4.31 -3.56 7.22
CA ASN A 97 3.20 -3.04 6.41
C ASN A 97 3.38 -3.38 4.93
N LEU A 98 4.57 -3.18 4.39
CA LEU A 98 4.88 -3.50 2.99
C LEU A 98 4.80 -5.01 2.73
N TYR A 99 5.23 -5.82 3.69
CA TYR A 99 5.09 -7.27 3.64
C TYR A 99 3.63 -7.70 3.61
N ILE A 100 2.79 -7.15 4.51
CA ILE A 100 1.36 -7.46 4.58
C ILE A 100 0.63 -6.97 3.32
N GLU A 101 0.94 -5.75 2.84
CA GLU A 101 0.41 -5.23 1.58
C GLU A 101 0.73 -6.17 0.42
N THR A 102 1.97 -6.63 0.33
CA THR A 102 2.41 -7.57 -0.71
C THR A 102 1.71 -8.93 -0.55
N LEU A 103 1.61 -9.44 0.68
CA LEU A 103 0.98 -10.72 0.98
C LEU A 103 -0.54 -10.72 0.71
N ASN A 104 -1.21 -9.57 0.77
CA ASN A 104 -2.63 -9.43 0.43
C ASN A 104 -2.93 -9.61 -1.06
N ASP A 105 -1.91 -9.70 -1.91
CA ASP A 105 -2.09 -10.11 -3.30
C ASP A 105 -2.35 -11.62 -3.35
N ASN A 106 -3.57 -12.00 -3.71
CA ASN A 106 -3.99 -13.39 -3.81
C ASN A 106 -3.13 -14.22 -4.77
N SER A 107 -2.51 -13.58 -5.77
CA SER A 107 -1.63 -14.25 -6.75
C SER A 107 -0.46 -14.98 -6.08
N ILE A 108 0.02 -14.48 -4.95
CA ILE A 108 1.12 -15.11 -4.20
C ILE A 108 0.73 -16.47 -3.66
N PHE A 109 -0.48 -16.60 -3.10
CA PHE A 109 -1.00 -17.87 -2.64
C PHE A 109 -1.36 -18.80 -3.80
N GLU A 110 -1.89 -18.25 -4.90
CA GLU A 110 -2.17 -19.02 -6.11
C GLU A 110 -0.89 -19.65 -6.67
N ASP A 111 0.17 -18.86 -6.85
CA ASP A 111 1.47 -19.33 -7.35
C ASP A 111 2.09 -20.39 -6.43
N ALA A 112 2.01 -20.19 -5.11
CA ALA A 112 2.49 -21.15 -4.14
C ALA A 112 1.72 -22.48 -4.21
N MET A 113 0.40 -22.42 -4.28
CA MET A 113 -0.47 -23.59 -4.35
C MET A 113 -0.27 -24.36 -5.66
N ARG A 114 -0.08 -23.66 -6.78
CA ARG A 114 0.25 -24.29 -8.09
C ARG A 114 1.60 -24.97 -8.03
N LYS A 115 2.63 -24.26 -7.64
CA LYS A 115 4.02 -24.77 -7.62
C LYS A 115 4.20 -25.97 -6.71
N LEU A 116 3.46 -26.02 -5.61
CA LEU A 116 3.53 -27.11 -4.65
C LEU A 116 2.48 -28.22 -4.89
N ASN A 117 1.76 -28.18 -6.01
CA ASN A 117 0.69 -29.14 -6.34
C ASN A 117 -0.27 -29.33 -5.13
N PHE A 118 -0.77 -28.20 -4.60
CA PHE A 118 -1.62 -28.22 -3.41
C PHE A 118 -2.90 -29.00 -3.64
N LEU A 119 -3.54 -28.81 -4.80
CA LEU A 119 -4.63 -29.62 -5.32
C LEU A 119 -4.07 -30.64 -6.33
N ASP A 120 -4.71 -31.80 -6.42
CA ASP A 120 -4.36 -32.79 -7.41
C ASP A 120 -5.06 -32.47 -8.74
N ALA A 121 -4.26 -32.09 -9.74
CA ALA A 121 -4.77 -31.70 -11.06
C ALA A 121 -5.57 -32.84 -11.75
N SER A 122 -5.31 -34.12 -11.42
CA SER A 122 -6.02 -35.24 -12.01
C SER A 122 -7.51 -35.32 -11.60
N GLN A 123 -7.93 -34.57 -10.60
CA GLN A 123 -9.31 -34.52 -10.12
C GLN A 123 -10.19 -33.52 -10.88
N TYR A 124 -9.62 -32.78 -11.82
CA TYR A 124 -10.31 -31.75 -12.59
C TYR A 124 -10.41 -32.12 -14.04
N SER A 125 -11.49 -31.69 -14.69
CA SER A 125 -11.80 -32.05 -16.07
C SER A 125 -10.85 -31.39 -17.07
N ASP A 126 -10.39 -30.20 -16.77
CA ASP A 126 -9.48 -29.42 -17.60
C ASP A 126 -8.63 -28.44 -16.76
N GLU A 127 -7.69 -27.76 -17.41
CA GLU A 127 -6.80 -26.82 -16.80
C GLU A 127 -7.55 -25.55 -16.28
N GLN A 128 -8.64 -25.16 -16.92
CA GLN A 128 -9.42 -24.01 -16.51
C GLN A 128 -10.11 -24.29 -15.18
N GLU A 129 -10.78 -25.44 -15.03
CA GLU A 129 -11.43 -25.85 -13.80
C GLU A 129 -10.42 -25.95 -12.64
N TYR A 130 -9.24 -26.51 -12.91
CA TYR A 130 -8.15 -26.54 -11.93
C TYR A 130 -7.71 -25.14 -11.50
N ASN A 131 -7.54 -24.22 -12.46
CA ASN A 131 -7.13 -22.85 -12.19
C ASN A 131 -8.17 -22.08 -11.37
N GLU A 132 -9.46 -22.25 -11.68
CA GLU A 132 -10.57 -21.67 -10.92
C GLU A 132 -10.61 -22.21 -9.48
N ALA A 133 -10.37 -23.50 -9.30
CA ALA A 133 -10.32 -24.12 -7.97
C ALA A 133 -9.17 -23.58 -7.12
N ILE A 134 -7.97 -23.42 -7.70
CA ILE A 134 -6.82 -22.82 -7.04
C ILE A 134 -7.11 -21.36 -6.65
N SER A 135 -7.63 -20.56 -7.57
CA SER A 135 -7.95 -19.14 -7.32
C SER A 135 -9.00 -18.98 -6.22
N LYS A 136 -10.04 -19.81 -6.24
CA LYS A 136 -11.06 -19.84 -5.19
C LYS A 136 -10.47 -20.23 -3.82
N LEU A 137 -9.55 -21.18 -3.82
CA LEU A 137 -8.90 -21.64 -2.60
C LEU A 137 -7.96 -20.57 -2.03
N ALA A 138 -7.13 -19.94 -2.85
CA ALA A 138 -6.26 -18.85 -2.49
C ALA A 138 -7.05 -17.65 -1.93
N SER A 139 -8.16 -17.30 -2.57
CA SER A 139 -9.05 -16.21 -2.09
C SER A 139 -9.73 -16.53 -0.75
N SER A 140 -9.74 -17.79 -0.32
CA SER A 140 -10.26 -18.17 1.01
C SER A 140 -9.26 -17.94 2.15
N VAL A 141 -7.99 -17.68 1.84
CA VAL A 141 -6.97 -17.27 2.80
C VAL A 141 -7.30 -15.88 3.30
N LYS A 142 -7.30 -15.68 4.62
CA LYS A 142 -7.63 -14.38 5.24
C LYS A 142 -6.49 -13.92 6.11
N ILE A 143 -6.07 -12.67 5.90
CA ILE A 143 -5.12 -12.00 6.76
C ILE A 143 -5.92 -11.10 7.70
N LEU A 144 -5.81 -11.35 9.00
CA LEU A 144 -6.60 -10.69 10.03
C LEU A 144 -5.69 -10.14 11.13
N PRO A 145 -6.07 -9.02 11.77
CA PRO A 145 -5.38 -8.54 12.97
C PRO A 145 -5.38 -9.61 14.07
N SER A 146 -4.27 -9.76 14.77
CA SER A 146 -4.17 -10.72 15.88
C SER A 146 -5.10 -10.35 17.03
N LEU A 147 -5.82 -11.33 17.55
CA LEU A 147 -6.73 -11.15 18.69
C LEU A 147 -6.00 -10.77 20.00
N ASN A 148 -4.69 -11.01 20.07
CA ASN A 148 -3.87 -10.66 21.23
C ASN A 148 -3.58 -9.16 21.36
N ASP A 149 -3.69 -8.39 20.27
CA ASP A 149 -3.47 -6.94 20.28
C ASP A 149 -4.56 -6.15 21.03
N LYS A 150 -5.77 -6.72 21.17
CA LYS A 150 -6.88 -6.06 21.86
C LYS A 150 -6.69 -5.86 23.36
N LYS A 151 -5.62 -6.42 23.96
CA LYS A 151 -5.37 -6.37 25.42
C LYS A 151 -4.18 -5.50 25.84
N LYS A 152 -3.46 -4.87 24.90
CA LYS A 152 -2.29 -4.05 25.23
C LYS A 152 -2.37 -2.70 24.53
N ASP A 153 -2.80 -1.70 25.27
CA ASP A 153 -2.97 -0.30 24.79
C ASP A 153 -1.68 0.43 24.36
N ASN A 154 -0.53 -0.26 24.32
CA ASN A 154 0.79 0.35 24.07
C ASN A 154 1.64 -0.40 23.02
N ILE A 155 1.07 -1.11 22.06
CA ILE A 155 1.86 -1.79 21.03
C ILE A 155 1.83 -0.97 19.73
N GLU A 156 2.96 -0.36 19.39
CA GLU A 156 3.18 0.38 18.12
C GLU A 156 3.06 -0.50 16.86
N ILE A 157 3.08 -1.84 16.99
CA ILE A 157 3.08 -2.78 15.87
C ILE A 157 1.91 -3.75 16.05
N SER A 158 0.92 -3.64 15.18
CA SER A 158 -0.20 -4.59 15.13
C SER A 158 0.26 -5.90 14.47
N TYR A 159 0.24 -7.00 15.23
CA TYR A 159 0.50 -8.34 14.70
C TYR A 159 -0.67 -8.80 13.84
N GLN A 160 -0.36 -9.56 12.79
CA GLN A 160 -1.38 -10.12 11.90
C GLN A 160 -1.30 -11.64 11.89
N THR A 161 -2.41 -12.28 11.52
CA THR A 161 -2.51 -13.74 11.41
C THR A 161 -3.08 -14.14 10.07
N ILE A 162 -2.53 -15.21 9.50
CA ILE A 162 -3.05 -15.88 8.31
C ILE A 162 -3.99 -16.97 8.78
N ASN A 163 -5.25 -16.92 8.35
CA ASN A 163 -6.28 -17.89 8.66
C ASN A 163 -6.72 -18.61 7.40
N PHE A 164 -6.66 -19.93 7.43
CA PHE A 164 -7.03 -20.77 6.30
C PHE A 164 -7.70 -22.07 6.78
N VAL A 165 -8.71 -22.53 6.04
CA VAL A 165 -9.45 -23.75 6.37
C VAL A 165 -9.14 -24.81 5.33
N HIS A 166 -8.50 -25.93 5.74
CA HIS A 166 -8.15 -27.04 4.88
C HIS A 166 -7.98 -28.33 5.70
N ASP A 167 -7.76 -29.47 5.04
CA ASP A 167 -7.61 -30.81 5.63
C ASP A 167 -6.15 -31.32 5.65
N ASP A 168 -5.23 -30.74 4.87
CA ASP A 168 -3.81 -31.13 4.83
C ASP A 168 -2.89 -30.08 5.49
N ALA A 169 -2.58 -30.31 6.77
CA ALA A 169 -1.71 -29.45 7.57
C ALA A 169 -0.27 -29.40 7.02
N LYS A 170 0.24 -30.49 6.45
CA LYS A 170 1.61 -30.56 5.95
C LYS A 170 1.77 -29.76 4.65
N LYS A 171 0.84 -29.94 3.71
CA LYS A 171 0.83 -29.15 2.47
C LYS A 171 0.70 -27.66 2.78
N TRP A 172 -0.19 -27.30 3.73
CA TRP A 172 -0.36 -25.90 4.11
C TRP A 172 0.91 -25.29 4.69
N LYS A 173 1.63 -25.99 5.57
CA LYS A 173 2.92 -25.50 6.09
C LYS A 173 3.94 -25.26 4.98
N ASN A 174 4.00 -26.13 3.98
CA ASN A 174 4.91 -25.94 2.84
C ASN A 174 4.53 -24.69 2.02
N VAL A 175 3.21 -24.45 1.82
CA VAL A 175 2.71 -23.24 1.17
C VAL A 175 3.15 -22.00 1.94
N LEU A 176 2.98 -21.99 3.27
CA LEU A 176 3.38 -20.85 4.10
C LEU A 176 4.89 -20.54 4.01
N VAL A 177 5.74 -21.58 4.01
CA VAL A 177 7.20 -21.40 3.87
C VAL A 177 7.55 -20.79 2.50
N TYR A 178 6.93 -21.29 1.43
CA TYR A 178 7.16 -20.78 0.09
C TYR A 178 6.63 -19.35 -0.07
N VAL A 179 5.44 -19.07 0.46
CA VAL A 179 4.83 -17.72 0.46
C VAL A 179 5.69 -16.73 1.24
N ASP A 180 6.25 -17.14 2.38
CA ASP A 180 7.15 -16.29 3.17
C ASP A 180 8.40 -15.88 2.36
N GLU A 181 9.05 -16.85 1.72
CA GLU A 181 10.22 -16.58 0.87
C GLU A 181 9.88 -15.69 -0.32
N LEU A 182 8.80 -16.01 -1.06
CA LEU A 182 8.39 -15.23 -2.22
C LEU A 182 7.99 -13.79 -1.85
N THR A 183 7.25 -13.63 -0.74
CA THR A 183 6.83 -12.30 -0.27
C THR A 183 8.03 -11.45 0.11
N ASN A 184 9.02 -12.01 0.83
CA ASN A 184 10.24 -11.30 1.17
C ASN A 184 11.03 -10.88 -0.07
N GLN A 185 11.16 -11.73 -1.09
CA GLN A 185 11.81 -11.39 -2.36
C GLN A 185 11.08 -10.26 -3.10
N LEU A 186 9.74 -10.28 -3.11
CA LEU A 186 8.95 -9.22 -3.75
C LEU A 186 9.06 -7.89 -2.99
N VAL A 187 9.09 -7.92 -1.66
CA VAL A 187 9.30 -6.73 -0.83
C VAL A 187 10.68 -6.15 -1.05
N GLU A 188 11.73 -6.97 -1.07
CA GLU A 188 13.08 -6.54 -1.39
C GLU A 188 13.14 -5.83 -2.76
N LYS A 189 12.57 -6.46 -3.78
CA LYS A 189 12.49 -5.88 -5.13
C LYS A 189 11.79 -4.53 -5.14
N LYS A 190 10.62 -4.41 -4.49
CA LYS A 190 9.87 -3.15 -4.35
C LYS A 190 10.72 -2.05 -3.68
N ILE A 191 11.45 -2.40 -2.63
CA ILE A 191 12.33 -1.46 -1.92
C ILE A 191 13.45 -0.98 -2.84
N VAL A 192 14.15 -1.91 -3.50
CA VAL A 192 15.24 -1.58 -4.42
C VAL A 192 14.75 -0.71 -5.59
N GLU A 193 13.62 -1.05 -6.19
CA GLU A 193 13.01 -0.28 -7.27
C GLU A 193 12.63 1.13 -6.81
N ASN A 194 12.03 1.28 -5.63
CA ASN A 194 11.66 2.57 -5.07
C ASN A 194 12.89 3.46 -4.84
N TYR A 195 13.97 2.91 -4.27
CA TYR A 195 15.22 3.65 -4.10
C TYR A 195 15.86 4.05 -5.43
N ASN A 196 15.90 3.15 -6.41
CA ASN A 196 16.44 3.45 -7.72
C ASN A 196 15.65 4.56 -8.43
N ASN A 197 14.33 4.53 -8.34
CA ASN A 197 13.47 5.57 -8.88
C ASN A 197 13.72 6.92 -8.19
N THR A 198 13.87 6.90 -6.87
CA THR A 198 14.18 8.11 -6.08
C THR A 198 15.56 8.67 -6.45
N LEU A 199 16.59 7.83 -6.54
CA LEU A 199 17.92 8.24 -6.98
C LEU A 199 17.92 8.86 -8.38
N SER A 200 17.18 8.26 -9.31
CA SER A 200 17.02 8.78 -10.68
C SER A 200 16.33 10.14 -10.68
N SER A 201 15.27 10.30 -9.89
CA SER A 201 14.57 11.57 -9.74
C SER A 201 15.46 12.65 -9.13
N LEU A 202 16.24 12.33 -8.09
CA LEU A 202 17.19 13.28 -7.48
C LEU A 202 18.29 13.72 -8.47
N LYS A 203 18.79 12.78 -9.26
CA LYS A 203 19.77 13.10 -10.29
C LYS A 203 19.20 14.10 -11.32
N GLN A 204 17.98 13.86 -11.77
CA GLN A 204 17.28 14.74 -12.70
C GLN A 204 17.03 16.13 -12.10
N VAL A 205 16.60 16.21 -10.84
CA VAL A 205 16.40 17.49 -10.13
C VAL A 205 17.72 18.26 -10.02
N LYS A 206 18.83 17.58 -9.67
CA LYS A 206 20.16 18.17 -9.62
C LYS A 206 20.60 18.73 -10.98
N GLU A 207 20.36 18.00 -12.07
CA GLU A 207 20.66 18.43 -13.42
C GLU A 207 19.85 19.70 -13.79
N TYR A 208 18.56 19.75 -13.51
CA TYR A 208 17.72 20.93 -13.73
C TYR A 208 18.19 22.14 -12.91
N GLN A 209 18.52 21.94 -11.64
CA GLN A 209 19.04 23.03 -10.80
C GLN A 209 20.36 23.61 -11.34
N LEU A 210 21.25 22.76 -11.87
CA LEU A 210 22.49 23.20 -12.51
C LEU A 210 22.21 23.98 -13.80
N GLU A 211 21.29 23.49 -14.63
CA GLU A 211 20.89 24.16 -15.87
C GLU A 211 20.30 25.55 -15.58
N ASP A 212 19.38 25.64 -14.61
CA ASP A 212 18.76 26.91 -14.19
C ASP A 212 19.80 27.93 -13.73
N ILE A 213 20.79 27.50 -12.93
CA ILE A 213 21.88 28.37 -12.50
C ILE A 213 22.78 28.81 -13.66
N LEU A 214 23.07 27.92 -14.60
CA LEU A 214 23.85 28.25 -15.78
C LEU A 214 23.14 29.29 -16.66
N ILE A 215 21.82 29.16 -16.82
CA ILE A 215 20.99 30.14 -17.52
C ILE A 215 21.06 31.50 -16.82
N GLN A 216 20.90 31.52 -15.47
CA GLN A 216 20.99 32.75 -14.70
C GLN A 216 22.37 33.41 -14.79
N ILE A 217 23.44 32.63 -14.73
CA ILE A 217 24.81 33.12 -14.92
C ILE A 217 24.97 33.73 -16.33
N ASN A 218 24.51 33.04 -17.36
CA ASN A 218 24.60 33.51 -18.74
C ASN A 218 23.79 34.81 -18.94
N ASN A 219 22.60 34.90 -18.35
CA ASN A 219 21.80 36.13 -18.41
C ASN A 219 22.50 37.31 -17.73
N LEU A 220 23.10 37.11 -16.55
CA LEU A 220 23.88 38.17 -15.87
C LEU A 220 25.08 38.60 -16.73
N LEU A 221 25.75 37.72 -17.46
CA LEU A 221 26.83 38.06 -18.34
C LEU A 221 26.37 38.94 -19.54
N ILE A 222 25.26 38.53 -20.16
CA ILE A 222 24.65 39.26 -21.26
C ILE A 222 24.15 40.63 -20.82
N ASP A 223 23.48 40.72 -19.69
CA ASP A 223 22.96 41.95 -19.13
C ASP A 223 24.10 42.91 -18.81
N TYR A 224 25.19 42.43 -18.20
CA TYR A 224 26.36 43.21 -17.93
C TYR A 224 27.03 43.75 -19.24
N GLU A 225 27.16 42.93 -20.24
CA GLU A 225 27.72 43.35 -21.54
C GLU A 225 26.88 44.47 -22.18
N ARG A 226 25.57 44.36 -22.06
CA ARG A 226 24.64 45.38 -22.56
C ARG A 226 24.74 46.66 -21.76
N GLU A 227 24.73 46.56 -20.42
CA GLU A 227 24.88 47.74 -19.52
C GLU A 227 26.19 48.47 -19.79
N VAL A 228 27.29 47.71 -19.97
CA VAL A 228 28.60 48.32 -20.29
C VAL A 228 28.55 49.01 -21.64
N PHE A 229 27.95 48.38 -22.67
CA PHE A 229 27.81 48.99 -23.98
C PHE A 229 26.99 50.29 -23.96
N ASP A 230 25.84 50.24 -23.30
CA ASP A 230 24.95 51.38 -23.17
C ASP A 230 25.64 52.54 -22.38
N HIS A 231 26.34 52.19 -21.29
CA HIS A 231 27.09 53.17 -20.46
C HIS A 231 28.26 53.79 -21.26
N MET A 232 29.02 52.99 -21.98
CA MET A 232 30.10 53.51 -22.82
C MET A 232 29.58 54.41 -23.95
N SER A 233 28.46 54.07 -24.56
CA SER A 233 27.79 54.87 -25.57
C SER A 233 27.41 56.26 -25.00
N TYR A 234 26.76 56.21 -23.80
CA TYR A 234 26.44 57.43 -23.08
C TYR A 234 27.66 58.27 -22.73
N LEU A 235 28.73 57.67 -22.16
CA LEU A 235 29.96 58.34 -21.83
C LEU A 235 30.61 59.00 -23.06
N THR A 236 30.61 58.30 -24.17
CA THR A 236 31.16 58.78 -25.46
C THR A 236 30.40 60.04 -25.93
N GLU A 237 29.07 60.03 -25.81
CA GLU A 237 28.26 61.22 -26.15
C GLU A 237 28.56 62.38 -25.21
N GLN A 238 28.61 62.15 -23.91
CA GLN A 238 28.93 63.21 -22.91
C GLN A 238 30.34 63.77 -23.14
N SER A 239 31.32 62.94 -23.48
CA SER A 239 32.68 63.40 -23.84
C SER A 239 32.68 64.29 -25.08
N LYS A 240 31.93 63.93 -26.12
CA LYS A 240 31.79 64.76 -27.34
C LYS A 240 31.17 66.12 -27.02
N ILE A 241 30.16 66.19 -26.16
CA ILE A 241 29.53 67.41 -25.72
C ILE A 241 30.54 68.28 -24.93
N ALA A 242 31.25 67.71 -23.95
CA ALA A 242 32.29 68.38 -23.18
C ALA A 242 33.40 68.97 -24.06
N LYS A 243 33.90 68.21 -25.04
CA LYS A 243 34.91 68.65 -26.03
C LYS A 243 34.40 69.81 -26.85
N LYS A 244 33.14 69.74 -27.31
CA LYS A 244 32.56 70.84 -28.12
C LYS A 244 32.34 72.12 -27.32
N LEU A 245 32.08 71.99 -25.98
CA LEU A 245 31.96 73.11 -25.06
C LEU A 245 33.30 73.62 -24.46
N GLY A 246 34.43 72.93 -24.79
CA GLY A 246 35.76 73.27 -24.29
C GLY A 246 35.99 72.95 -22.83
N ILE A 247 35.17 72.03 -22.22
CA ILE A 247 35.26 71.69 -20.81
C ILE A 247 36.24 70.53 -20.66
N ALA A 248 37.53 70.83 -20.38
CA ALA A 248 38.54 69.79 -20.20
C ALA A 248 38.50 69.09 -18.85
N LYS A 249 38.30 69.85 -17.79
CA LYS A 249 38.25 69.40 -16.38
C LYS A 249 36.94 69.79 -15.70
N SER A 250 36.64 69.15 -14.59
CA SER A 250 35.39 69.39 -13.84
C SER A 250 35.25 70.91 -13.51
N THR A 251 34.13 71.50 -13.91
CA THR A 251 33.82 72.91 -13.61
C THR A 251 33.17 73.04 -12.22
N VAL A 252 32.74 71.92 -11.63
CA VAL A 252 32.07 71.94 -10.28
C VAL A 252 33.08 72.20 -9.16
N GLU A 253 34.35 71.75 -9.27
CA GLU A 253 35.39 71.91 -8.30
C GLU A 253 35.87 73.41 -8.23
N VAL A 254 35.83 74.12 -9.34
CA VAL A 254 36.28 75.53 -9.43
C VAL A 254 35.31 76.46 -8.70
N GLN A 255 34.05 76.11 -8.60
CA GLN A 255 33.04 76.93 -7.92
C GLN A 255 33.00 76.77 -6.38
N THR A 256 33.42 75.60 -5.87
CA THR A 256 33.43 75.32 -4.44
C THR A 256 34.63 75.87 -3.69
N LEU A 257 35.75 76.17 -4.37
CA LEU A 257 36.94 76.76 -3.74
C LEU A 257 36.85 78.26 -3.60
N GLY A 258 35.84 78.94 -4.14
CA GLY A 258 35.67 80.36 -4.12
C GLY A 258 34.75 80.95 -2.98
N ASN A 259 33.94 80.15 -2.31
CA ASN A 259 33.00 80.57 -1.29
C ASN A 259 33.04 79.70 -0.06
N GLN A 260 33.76 80.10 0.97
CA GLN A 260 33.90 79.39 2.25
C GLN A 260 32.61 79.21 3.09
N ASN A 261 31.46 79.69 2.62
CA ASN A 261 30.19 79.67 3.36
C ASN A 261 29.01 79.06 2.60
N ALA A 262 29.22 78.30 1.52
CA ALA A 262 28.14 77.57 0.90
C ALA A 262 27.99 76.18 1.57
N LEU A 263 26.96 76.09 2.37
CA LEU A 263 26.47 74.85 2.95
C LEU A 263 26.56 73.64 1.94
N LEU A 264 27.41 72.71 2.28
CA LEU A 264 27.51 71.37 1.61
C LEU A 264 26.23 70.61 1.81
N SER A 265 25.11 71.13 1.39
CA SER A 265 23.85 70.43 1.36
C SER A 265 23.34 70.31 -0.07
N ASN A 266 23.43 69.07 -0.61
CA ASN A 266 22.65 68.59 -1.77
C ASN A 266 22.97 69.18 -3.16
N ILE A 267 24.24 69.24 -3.57
CA ILE A 267 24.58 69.31 -5.00
C ILE A 267 24.89 67.81 -5.46
N GLN A 268 24.02 66.99 -5.15
CA GLN A 268 24.00 65.65 -5.73
C GLN A 268 22.68 65.58 -6.47
N THR A 269 22.66 65.67 -7.76
CA THR A 269 21.73 64.95 -8.60
C THR A 269 21.42 65.54 -9.95
N ASP A 270 21.58 66.84 -10.23
CA ASP A 270 21.10 67.34 -11.53
C ASP A 270 22.16 68.07 -12.39
N SER A 271 23.43 67.92 -12.08
CA SER A 271 24.49 68.50 -12.97
C SER A 271 24.67 67.62 -14.18
N PRO A 272 24.55 68.17 -15.42
CA PRO A 272 24.79 67.40 -16.64
C PRO A 272 26.15 66.73 -16.61
N PHE A 273 26.22 65.44 -16.99
CA PHE A 273 27.39 64.59 -16.83
C PHE A 273 28.65 65.15 -17.59
N TYR A 274 28.47 65.85 -18.72
CA TYR A 274 29.53 66.47 -19.47
C TYR A 274 30.29 67.55 -18.66
N LEU A 275 29.72 68.10 -17.59
CA LEU A 275 30.42 69.09 -16.72
C LEU A 275 31.56 68.47 -15.91
N ARG A 276 31.69 67.12 -15.84
CA ARG A 276 32.86 66.41 -15.31
C ARG A 276 34.14 66.65 -16.11
N GLY A 277 34.00 67.11 -17.34
CA GLY A 277 35.10 67.34 -18.31
C GLY A 277 35.51 66.12 -19.09
N TYR A 278 35.94 66.32 -20.33
CA TYR A 278 36.24 65.23 -21.23
C TYR A 278 37.44 64.37 -20.78
N GLU A 279 38.46 64.95 -20.10
CA GLU A 279 39.61 64.18 -19.62
C GLU A 279 39.21 63.10 -18.62
N ALA A 280 38.33 63.39 -17.71
CA ALA A 280 37.81 62.42 -16.72
C ALA A 280 36.93 61.36 -17.43
N ILE A 281 36.05 61.78 -18.32
CA ILE A 281 35.12 60.88 -19.03
C ILE A 281 35.89 59.91 -19.97
N ASP A 282 36.85 60.43 -20.74
CA ASP A 282 37.69 59.61 -21.64
C ASP A 282 38.52 58.61 -20.83
N LYS A 283 38.99 58.97 -19.63
CA LYS A 283 39.71 58.06 -18.76
C LYS A 283 38.80 56.96 -18.19
N GLU A 284 37.55 57.29 -17.90
CA GLU A 284 36.54 56.31 -17.45
C GLU A 284 36.26 55.30 -18.57
N ILE A 285 36.10 55.76 -19.81
CA ILE A 285 35.93 54.91 -20.99
C ILE A 285 37.14 53.95 -21.14
N GLU A 286 38.37 54.46 -21.11
CA GLU A 286 39.59 53.68 -21.18
C GLU A 286 39.68 52.61 -20.11
N LEU A 287 39.29 52.93 -18.84
CA LEU A 287 39.29 52.00 -17.74
C LEU A 287 38.25 50.92 -17.92
N ILE A 288 37.07 51.22 -18.46
CA ILE A 288 36.04 50.23 -18.75
C ILE A 288 36.48 49.29 -19.87
N GLU A 289 37.05 49.81 -20.94
CA GLU A 289 37.56 49.05 -22.06
C GLU A 289 38.73 48.13 -21.69
N SER A 290 39.59 48.58 -20.78
CA SER A 290 40.79 47.87 -20.34
C SER A 290 40.51 46.84 -19.21
N ARG A 291 39.26 46.65 -18.77
CA ARG A 291 38.91 45.70 -17.71
C ARG A 291 39.27 44.26 -18.07
N ASN A 292 40.26 43.68 -17.44
CA ASN A 292 40.67 42.30 -17.60
C ASN A 292 39.74 41.32 -16.87
N ASN A 293 39.21 41.69 -15.69
CA ASN A 293 38.35 40.86 -14.91
C ASN A 293 36.90 41.42 -14.86
N LYS A 294 36.17 41.24 -15.97
CA LYS A 294 34.80 41.73 -16.11
C LYS A 294 33.85 41.10 -15.05
N LYS A 295 34.11 39.84 -14.67
CA LYS A 295 33.28 39.08 -13.75
C LYS A 295 33.19 39.73 -12.32
N ALA A 296 34.25 40.41 -11.89
CA ALA A 296 34.29 41.08 -10.61
C ALA A 296 33.28 42.25 -10.47
N PHE A 297 32.81 42.76 -11.61
CA PHE A 297 31.87 43.88 -11.67
C PHE A 297 30.41 43.45 -11.83
N ILE A 298 30.14 42.10 -11.95
CA ILE A 298 28.81 41.61 -12.16
C ILE A 298 28.21 41.30 -10.80
N GLN A 299 27.23 42.07 -10.41
CA GLN A 299 26.54 41.91 -9.13
C GLN A 299 25.77 40.56 -9.11
N GLY A 300 25.93 39.79 -8.03
CA GLY A 300 25.25 38.52 -7.87
C GLY A 300 25.90 37.30 -8.54
N LEU A 301 26.87 37.50 -9.48
CA LEU A 301 27.53 36.41 -10.16
C LEU A 301 28.28 35.50 -9.18
N PHE A 302 28.98 36.03 -8.22
CA PHE A 302 29.71 35.24 -7.23
C PHE A 302 28.79 34.31 -6.43
N ASP A 303 27.61 34.80 -6.06
CA ASP A 303 26.64 33.98 -5.29
C ASP A 303 26.08 32.84 -6.14
N LEU A 304 25.82 33.07 -7.44
CA LEU A 304 25.38 32.01 -8.36
C LEU A 304 26.49 30.98 -8.60
N GLU A 305 27.75 31.44 -8.82
CA GLU A 305 28.89 30.52 -8.95
C GLU A 305 29.13 29.71 -7.68
N LYS A 306 28.90 30.30 -6.49
CA LYS A 306 28.94 29.58 -5.19
C LYS A 306 27.86 28.53 -5.09
N LYS A 307 26.61 28.86 -5.46
CA LYS A 307 25.50 27.91 -5.49
C LYS A 307 25.76 26.77 -6.47
N LYS A 308 26.25 27.08 -7.68
CA LYS A 308 26.65 26.08 -8.67
C LYS A 308 27.63 25.07 -8.09
N ARG A 309 28.75 25.57 -7.49
CA ARG A 309 29.76 24.69 -6.85
C ARG A 309 29.16 23.83 -5.74
N ALA A 310 28.24 24.37 -4.92
CA ALA A 310 27.61 23.61 -3.86
C ALA A 310 26.79 22.44 -4.39
N ILE A 311 26.03 22.63 -5.51
CA ILE A 311 25.26 21.56 -6.13
C ILE A 311 26.18 20.55 -6.81
N GLU A 312 27.23 20.99 -7.53
CA GLU A 312 28.20 20.11 -8.18
C GLU A 312 28.93 19.19 -7.19
N GLN A 313 29.28 19.73 -6.01
CA GLN A 313 30.02 19.05 -4.96
C GLN A 313 29.13 18.21 -4.02
N ASP A 314 27.81 18.31 -4.15
CA ASP A 314 26.88 17.52 -3.35
C ASP A 314 27.00 16.04 -3.74
N GLN A 315 27.40 15.23 -2.75
CA GLN A 315 27.62 13.78 -2.88
C GLN A 315 26.49 12.93 -2.29
N ILE A 316 25.34 13.53 -1.98
CA ILE A 316 24.26 12.81 -1.30
C ILE A 316 23.78 11.60 -2.13
N ILE A 317 23.72 11.75 -3.45
CA ILE A 317 23.30 10.68 -4.37
C ILE A 317 24.28 9.50 -4.30
N GLU A 318 25.60 9.78 -4.36
CA GLU A 318 26.64 8.74 -4.33
C GLU A 318 26.68 8.04 -2.95
N ARG A 319 26.57 8.81 -1.87
CA ARG A 319 26.51 8.26 -0.51
C ARG A 319 25.28 7.38 -0.31
N THR A 320 24.12 7.82 -0.80
CA THR A 320 22.89 7.03 -0.70
C THR A 320 23.00 5.75 -1.52
N LYS A 321 23.54 5.82 -2.75
CA LYS A 321 23.77 4.65 -3.58
C LYS A 321 24.70 3.63 -2.90
N LEU A 322 25.78 4.09 -2.28
CA LEU A 322 26.68 3.22 -1.50
C LEU A 322 25.97 2.60 -0.30
N ALA A 323 25.18 3.37 0.45
CA ALA A 323 24.42 2.86 1.58
C ALA A 323 23.39 1.80 1.17
N ILE A 324 22.68 2.00 0.06
CA ILE A 324 21.74 1.01 -0.48
C ILE A 324 22.48 -0.27 -0.89
N SER A 325 23.56 -0.14 -1.66
CA SER A 325 24.31 -1.30 -2.14
C SER A 325 24.93 -2.12 -1.01
N SER A 326 25.39 -1.47 0.05
CA SER A 326 25.97 -2.16 1.20
C SER A 326 24.96 -2.93 2.04
N VAL A 327 23.68 -2.56 2.00
CA VAL A 327 22.64 -3.15 2.85
C VAL A 327 21.75 -4.15 2.10
N LEU A 328 21.40 -3.86 0.85
CA LEU A 328 20.43 -4.66 0.09
C LEU A 328 21.06 -5.58 -0.96
N LEU A 329 22.25 -5.24 -1.49
CA LEU A 329 22.85 -5.96 -2.61
C LEU A 329 24.09 -6.79 -2.25
N LEU A 330 24.75 -6.52 -1.10
CA LEU A 330 26.01 -7.18 -0.72
C LEU A 330 25.86 -8.15 0.46
N ASP A 331 24.69 -8.18 1.11
CA ASP A 331 24.49 -9.07 2.25
C ASP A 331 24.15 -10.47 1.74
N ASN A 332 25.02 -11.45 2.04
CA ASN A 332 24.78 -12.87 1.78
C ASN A 332 23.63 -13.43 2.64
N ASP A 333 23.17 -12.67 3.64
CA ASP A 333 22.01 -13.03 4.43
C ASP A 333 20.73 -12.70 3.65
N LYS A 334 19.83 -13.69 3.54
CA LYS A 334 18.54 -13.50 2.89
C LYS A 334 17.80 -12.29 3.48
N PHE A 335 17.32 -11.41 2.63
CA PHE A 335 16.47 -10.30 3.06
C PHE A 335 15.23 -10.83 3.78
N SER A 336 14.85 -10.18 4.88
CA SER A 336 13.61 -10.48 5.60
C SER A 336 12.96 -9.19 6.07
N ALA A 337 11.76 -8.92 5.61
CA ALA A 337 10.90 -7.81 6.07
C ALA A 337 10.03 -8.25 7.26
N ALA A 338 9.52 -9.48 7.18
CA ALA A 338 8.74 -10.15 8.20
C ALA A 338 8.90 -11.66 8.02
N THR A 339 8.33 -12.45 8.92
CA THR A 339 8.39 -13.91 8.85
C THR A 339 7.03 -14.51 9.18
N ILE A 340 6.57 -15.43 8.34
CA ILE A 340 5.41 -16.29 8.63
C ILE A 340 5.88 -17.45 9.49
N ASP A 341 5.42 -17.52 10.74
CA ASP A 341 5.81 -18.60 11.65
C ASP A 341 5.04 -19.90 11.36
N ALA A 342 5.40 -20.56 10.26
CA ALA A 342 4.78 -21.80 9.84
C ALA A 342 4.91 -22.95 10.86
N ILE A 343 5.95 -22.89 11.75
CA ILE A 343 6.21 -23.94 12.75
C ILE A 343 5.17 -23.87 13.86
N THR A 344 4.83 -22.66 14.32
CA THR A 344 3.89 -22.44 15.43
C THR A 344 2.43 -22.33 14.98
N THR A 345 2.13 -22.68 13.71
CA THR A 345 0.76 -22.69 13.20
C THR A 345 -0.15 -23.52 14.12
N LYS A 346 -1.20 -22.86 14.62
CA LYS A 346 -2.24 -23.50 15.43
C LYS A 346 -3.28 -24.10 14.51
N PHE A 347 -3.64 -25.37 14.75
CA PHE A 347 -4.69 -26.07 14.02
C PHE A 347 -5.87 -26.27 14.92
N GLU A 348 -6.95 -25.54 14.68
CA GLU A 348 -8.21 -25.67 15.39
C GLU A 348 -9.15 -26.58 14.59
N TYR A 349 -9.43 -27.77 15.11
CA TYR A 349 -10.38 -28.69 14.48
C TYR A 349 -11.80 -28.16 14.65
N LYS A 350 -12.54 -28.08 13.54
CA LYS A 350 -13.94 -27.66 13.54
C LYS A 350 -14.79 -28.77 14.17
N ASN A 351 -14.89 -28.73 15.50
CA ASN A 351 -15.71 -29.69 16.25
C ASN A 351 -17.20 -29.39 15.97
N ASN A 352 -17.83 -30.21 15.16
CA ASN A 352 -19.22 -30.06 14.74
C ASN A 352 -20.16 -30.44 15.91
N LYS A 353 -20.20 -29.62 16.97
CA LYS A 353 -21.02 -29.83 18.17
C LYS A 353 -22.55 -29.78 17.97
N ASN A 354 -23.03 -29.59 16.72
CA ASN A 354 -24.48 -29.45 16.44
C ASN A 354 -25.23 -30.78 16.26
N ASN A 355 -24.61 -31.92 16.58
CA ASN A 355 -25.24 -33.24 16.45
C ASN A 355 -26.47 -33.44 17.35
N LYS A 356 -26.60 -32.70 18.46
CA LYS A 356 -27.76 -32.78 19.34
C LYS A 356 -29.03 -32.18 18.72
N LYS A 357 -28.90 -31.05 18.00
CA LYS A 357 -30.04 -30.38 17.37
C LYS A 357 -30.58 -31.18 16.18
N SER A 358 -29.73 -31.76 15.35
CA SER A 358 -30.14 -32.56 14.21
C SER A 358 -30.82 -33.89 14.65
N ARG A 359 -30.36 -34.49 15.75
CA ARG A 359 -31.01 -35.70 16.33
C ARG A 359 -32.40 -35.38 16.87
N LEU A 360 -32.57 -34.28 17.59
CA LEU A 360 -33.90 -33.84 18.09
C LEU A 360 -34.86 -33.53 16.93
N LEU A 361 -34.36 -32.94 15.85
CA LEU A 361 -35.15 -32.68 14.65
C LEU A 361 -35.60 -33.97 13.96
N ALA A 362 -34.72 -34.95 13.85
CA ALA A 362 -35.04 -36.27 13.25
C ALA A 362 -36.12 -37.01 14.04
N ILE A 363 -36.10 -36.95 15.38
CA ILE A 363 -37.14 -37.51 16.23
C ILE A 363 -38.49 -36.80 16.00
N ALA A 364 -38.51 -35.46 15.97
CA ALA A 364 -39.71 -34.67 15.73
C ALA A 364 -40.33 -34.98 14.36
N ILE A 365 -39.53 -35.04 13.29
CA ILE A 365 -39.99 -35.45 11.93
C ILE A 365 -40.53 -36.86 11.95
N GLY A 366 -39.83 -37.79 12.58
CA GLY A 366 -40.28 -39.19 12.72
C GLY A 366 -41.62 -39.34 13.38
N LEU A 367 -41.91 -38.58 14.45
CA LEU A 367 -43.21 -38.57 15.12
C LEU A 367 -44.33 -38.00 14.20
N ILE A 368 -44.07 -36.92 13.49
CA ILE A 368 -45.05 -36.31 12.57
C ILE A 368 -45.39 -37.33 11.44
N VAL A 369 -44.39 -37.92 10.81
CA VAL A 369 -44.57 -38.91 9.74
C VAL A 369 -45.31 -40.16 10.29
N GLY A 370 -45.00 -40.58 11.52
CA GLY A 370 -45.67 -41.69 12.18
C GLY A 370 -47.16 -41.40 12.41
N VAL A 371 -47.54 -40.20 12.83
CA VAL A 371 -48.95 -39.80 12.95
C VAL A 371 -49.67 -39.84 11.60
N PHE A 372 -49.09 -39.24 10.59
CA PHE A 372 -49.67 -39.33 9.22
C PHE A 372 -49.81 -40.74 8.72
N TYR A 373 -48.83 -41.61 8.94
CA TYR A 373 -48.90 -43.01 8.56
C TYR A 373 -50.08 -43.72 9.21
N VAL A 374 -50.34 -43.53 10.50
CA VAL A 374 -51.46 -44.13 11.22
C VAL A 374 -52.82 -43.60 10.72
N ILE A 375 -52.92 -42.30 10.45
CA ILE A 375 -54.17 -41.71 9.92
C ILE A 375 -54.47 -42.27 8.53
N ILE A 376 -53.50 -42.31 7.64
CA ILE A 376 -53.66 -42.84 6.28
C ILE A 376 -54.01 -44.32 6.31
N THR A 377 -53.29 -45.14 7.08
CA THR A 377 -53.56 -46.58 7.17
C THR A 377 -54.94 -46.87 7.78
N ASN A 378 -55.44 -46.06 8.73
CA ASN A 378 -56.78 -46.18 9.29
C ASN A 378 -57.85 -45.80 8.25
N ALA A 379 -57.63 -44.71 7.48
CA ALA A 379 -58.56 -44.30 6.40
C ALA A 379 -58.68 -45.39 5.32
N PHE A 380 -57.56 -46.05 4.91
CA PHE A 380 -57.60 -47.17 3.96
C PHE A 380 -58.30 -48.43 4.52
N GLN A 381 -58.19 -48.69 5.85
CA GLN A 381 -58.88 -49.81 6.49
C GLN A 381 -60.41 -49.57 6.57
N LEU A 382 -60.83 -48.36 6.88
CA LEU A 382 -62.24 -47.97 6.85
C LEU A 382 -62.86 -48.11 5.44
N ASN A 383 -62.20 -47.66 4.42
CA ASN A 383 -62.63 -47.82 3.01
C ASN A 383 -62.71 -49.27 2.58
N ARG A 384 -61.80 -50.13 3.01
CA ARG A 384 -61.87 -51.60 2.74
C ARG A 384 -63.05 -52.29 3.45
N VAL A 385 -63.46 -51.83 4.60
CA VAL A 385 -64.61 -52.40 5.34
C VAL A 385 -65.91 -51.97 4.71
N ILE A 386 -66.02 -50.78 4.16
CA ILE A 386 -67.19 -50.27 3.42
C ILE A 386 -67.35 -51.01 2.09
N SER A 387 -66.25 -51.18 1.31
CA SER A 387 -66.23 -51.89 0.02
C SER A 387 -66.49 -53.41 0.10
N LYS A 388 -66.50 -54.02 1.27
CA LYS A 388 -66.86 -55.43 1.50
C LYS A 388 -68.31 -55.62 1.94
N LYS A 389 -69.06 -54.57 2.19
CA LYS A 389 -70.47 -54.60 2.60
C LYS A 389 -71.45 -54.25 1.46
N ASP A 390 -70.95 -53.81 0.33
CA ASP A 390 -71.69 -53.71 -0.92
C ASP A 390 -71.35 -54.94 -1.79
#